data_9d7ae6ac9e2d9a5f014ff8f72bafd86b
#
_entry.id   9d7ae6ac9e2d9a5f014ff8f72bafd86b
#
_cell.length_a   1.000
_cell.length_b   1.000
_cell.length_c   1.000
_cell.angle_alpha   90.00
_cell.angle_beta   90.00
_cell.angle_gamma   90.00
#
_symmetry.space_group_name_H-M   'P 1'
#
loop_
_entity.id
_entity.type
_entity.pdbx_description
1 polymer ?
#
loop_
_entity_poly.entity_id
_entity_poly.type
_entity_poly.pdbx_seq_one_letter_code
_entity_poly.pdbx_strand_id
1 'polypeptide(L)'
;MRVIMDPLRRTLMTLFLFLFSFFISGTVSAQRIEWQSCMTSPYSDWFGVESPSPELLCGYLSVPLKYTDTGGDISGENIPFVRLAMTKLPAKSKHKGSLLIISGGPGLPGINPYINFDWPVTNLRESWDIIGFDPRGVGKSIPAINCQQPDGKRSENITDKQRILQRINACIHNTGAEVIRHIGSNEAVYDIERIRQALGDKQLTAVAYSYGTQIAALYAERFPSSIRSVVLDGVVDIDDLNDNFTWQLRQAHSYQETFDRFATWCARTKSCPLSSDRIQAIHQFHELLLKLHHSPLTDSRGESISSDELISLTTELLLWRSSWPTLATAVRQFSQGIVSNEIETALNSSIVSEEISDALGVILCVDQGDEQLTLEVRKSRKKALADAFPAVNFKRGLSDFPEFCELWPIHRDLNKTRLNNAVLPSGLLFVSHKYDPTTPWINARKMADKFSAPLLTINGDGHTLALTGTNLCVDEAVVRHLLLPRKTEDITCQGSGAGDTN
;
A
#
# COMPACT_ATOMS: atom_id res chain seq x y z
N MET A 1 -49.27 -34.93 64.51
CA MET A 1 -47.83 -34.92 64.50
C MET A 1 -47.37 -33.81 63.48
N ARG A 2 -47.04 -32.63 63.97
CA ARG A 2 -46.65 -31.49 63.18
C ARG A 2 -45.14 -31.58 63.01
N VAL A 3 -44.65 -31.70 61.74
CA VAL A 3 -43.26 -31.66 61.46
C VAL A 3 -42.91 -30.19 61.24
N ILE A 4 -42.12 -29.63 62.17
CA ILE A 4 -41.56 -28.28 62.06
C ILE A 4 -40.36 -28.38 61.12
N MET A 5 -40.46 -27.76 59.94
CA MET A 5 -39.32 -27.66 59.02
C MET A 5 -38.41 -26.48 59.43
N ASP A 6 -37.14 -26.79 59.58
CA ASP A 6 -36.04 -25.96 59.97
C ASP A 6 -35.86 -24.74 59.05
N PRO A 7 -35.78 -23.50 59.55
CA PRO A 7 -35.60 -22.28 58.73
C PRO A 7 -34.28 -22.22 57.94
N LEU A 8 -33.26 -23.04 58.26
CA LEU A 8 -31.99 -23.08 57.58
C LEU A 8 -32.03 -23.62 56.12
N ARG A 9 -33.06 -24.44 55.82
CA ARG A 9 -33.20 -25.00 54.46
C ARG A 9 -33.84 -24.04 53.46
N ARG A 10 -34.54 -23.00 53.90
CA ARG A 10 -35.13 -21.98 52.99
C ARG A 10 -34.13 -20.93 52.55
N THR A 11 -33.11 -20.67 53.34
CA THR A 11 -32.07 -19.66 53.01
C THR A 11 -31.03 -20.19 52.00
N LEU A 12 -30.73 -21.49 51.98
CA LEU A 12 -29.82 -22.09 50.99
C LEU A 12 -30.45 -22.26 49.59
N MET A 13 -31.79 -22.42 49.50
CA MET A 13 -32.42 -22.60 48.19
C MET A 13 -32.70 -21.28 47.47
N THR A 14 -32.76 -20.15 48.19
CA THR A 14 -32.85 -18.81 47.62
C THR A 14 -31.46 -18.23 47.21
N LEU A 15 -30.37 -18.67 47.84
CA LEU A 15 -29.02 -18.24 47.47
C LEU A 15 -28.50 -18.96 46.20
N PHE A 16 -28.99 -20.15 45.88
CA PHE A 16 -28.60 -20.90 44.67
C PHE A 16 -29.32 -20.41 43.40
N LEU A 17 -30.45 -19.71 43.52
CA LEU A 17 -31.20 -19.13 42.39
C LEU A 17 -30.67 -17.73 41.99
N PHE A 18 -29.86 -17.06 42.84
CA PHE A 18 -29.31 -15.73 42.54
C PHE A 18 -27.90 -15.77 41.99
N LEU A 19 -27.21 -16.92 41.97
CA LEU A 19 -25.86 -17.07 41.41
C LEU A 19 -25.82 -17.54 39.95
N PHE A 20 -26.97 -17.76 39.32
CA PHE A 20 -27.04 -18.22 37.92
C PHE A 20 -27.44 -17.13 36.91
N SER A 21 -27.53 -15.85 37.37
CA SER A 21 -28.06 -14.76 36.54
C SER A 21 -27.02 -13.70 36.16
N PHE A 22 -25.70 -13.98 36.20
CA PHE A 22 -24.69 -13.00 35.79
C PHE A 22 -23.54 -13.60 34.98
N PHE A 23 -23.86 -14.46 34.00
CA PHE A 23 -23.01 -14.65 32.83
C PHE A 23 -23.81 -14.29 31.58
N ILE A 24 -24.22 -13.02 31.47
CA ILE A 24 -24.42 -12.43 30.16
C ILE A 24 -23.00 -12.18 29.64
N SER A 25 -22.42 -13.18 28.99
CA SER A 25 -21.35 -12.99 28.08
C SER A 25 -21.86 -12.01 27.03
N GLY A 26 -21.53 -10.75 27.18
CA GLY A 26 -21.72 -9.76 26.13
C GLY A 26 -20.97 -10.28 24.89
N THR A 27 -21.68 -11.00 24.04
CA THR A 27 -21.22 -11.23 22.68
C THR A 27 -21.10 -9.84 22.07
N VAL A 28 -19.89 -9.36 21.90
CA VAL A 28 -19.60 -8.22 21.04
C VAL A 28 -20.21 -8.59 19.68
N SER A 29 -21.38 -8.06 19.39
CA SER A 29 -22.03 -8.24 18.10
C SER A 29 -21.08 -7.64 17.06
N ALA A 30 -20.56 -8.49 16.17
CA ALA A 30 -19.76 -8.01 15.05
C ALA A 30 -20.57 -6.89 14.37
N GLN A 31 -19.98 -5.70 14.31
CA GLN A 31 -20.63 -4.51 13.78
C GLN A 31 -20.92 -4.78 12.29
N ARG A 32 -22.20 -4.78 11.91
CA ARG A 32 -22.62 -5.08 10.54
C ARG A 32 -22.38 -3.84 9.66
N ILE A 33 -21.91 -4.08 8.44
CA ILE A 33 -21.82 -3.06 7.40
C ILE A 33 -23.21 -2.89 6.80
N GLU A 34 -23.73 -1.67 6.84
CA GLU A 34 -24.97 -1.32 6.15
C GLU A 34 -24.66 -0.97 4.69
N TRP A 35 -24.92 -1.92 3.80
CA TRP A 35 -24.67 -1.78 2.38
C TRP A 35 -25.80 -1.03 1.68
N GLN A 36 -25.44 0.03 0.93
CA GLN A 36 -26.34 0.84 0.10
C GLN A 36 -25.77 1.01 -1.29
N SER A 37 -26.60 1.40 -2.27
CA SER A 37 -26.10 1.69 -3.61
C SER A 37 -25.10 2.84 -3.60
N CYS A 38 -23.94 2.67 -4.25
CA CYS A 38 -22.97 3.74 -4.42
C CYS A 38 -23.48 4.89 -5.31
N MET A 39 -24.56 4.66 -6.08
CA MET A 39 -25.18 5.67 -6.94
C MET A 39 -25.98 6.72 -6.18
N THR A 40 -26.22 6.52 -4.88
CA THR A 40 -27.08 7.37 -4.06
C THR A 40 -26.31 8.07 -2.96
N SER A 41 -26.80 9.26 -2.53
CA SER A 41 -26.26 9.96 -1.37
C SER A 41 -26.34 9.07 -0.11
N PRO A 42 -25.29 9.07 0.75
CA PRO A 42 -24.12 9.96 0.76
C PRO A 42 -22.91 9.46 -0.03
N TYR A 43 -23.03 8.40 -0.82
CA TYR A 43 -21.90 7.72 -1.45
C TYR A 43 -21.62 8.14 -2.89
N SER A 44 -22.55 8.83 -3.56
CA SER A 44 -22.40 9.26 -4.96
C SER A 44 -21.12 10.07 -5.22
N ASP A 45 -20.66 10.82 -4.23
CA ASP A 45 -19.49 11.71 -4.35
C ASP A 45 -18.15 11.01 -4.10
N TRP A 46 -18.19 9.67 -3.88
CA TRP A 46 -16.95 8.92 -3.61
C TRP A 46 -16.06 8.75 -4.83
N PHE A 47 -16.65 8.74 -6.02
CA PHE A 47 -15.99 8.38 -7.29
C PHE A 47 -15.74 9.60 -8.21
N GLY A 48 -15.95 10.82 -7.71
CA GLY A 48 -15.70 12.04 -8.48
C GLY A 48 -16.57 12.13 -9.74
N VAL A 49 -15.93 12.28 -10.90
CA VAL A 49 -16.61 12.37 -12.21
C VAL A 49 -16.95 11.00 -12.81
N GLU A 50 -16.38 9.93 -12.26
CA GLU A 50 -16.65 8.57 -12.73
C GLU A 50 -17.92 8.04 -12.08
N SER A 51 -18.83 7.52 -12.88
CA SER A 51 -20.03 6.84 -12.37
C SER A 51 -19.65 5.42 -11.97
N PRO A 52 -19.87 4.99 -10.71
CA PRO A 52 -19.61 3.63 -10.30
C PRO A 52 -20.55 2.64 -11.00
N SER A 53 -20.17 1.36 -11.03
CA SER A 53 -21.07 0.30 -11.51
C SER A 53 -22.41 0.35 -10.73
N PRO A 54 -23.57 0.22 -11.41
CA PRO A 54 -24.88 0.18 -10.73
C PRO A 54 -25.00 -0.94 -9.68
N GLU A 55 -24.21 -2.01 -9.83
CA GLU A 55 -24.20 -3.14 -8.90
C GLU A 55 -23.31 -2.89 -7.66
N LEU A 56 -22.51 -1.80 -7.67
CA LEU A 56 -21.59 -1.51 -6.59
C LEU A 56 -22.34 -0.99 -5.35
N LEU A 57 -22.05 -1.61 -4.21
CA LEU A 57 -22.58 -1.23 -2.92
C LEU A 57 -21.48 -0.56 -2.09
N CYS A 58 -21.85 0.48 -1.37
CA CYS A 58 -21.00 1.26 -0.48
C CYS A 58 -21.49 1.14 0.97
N GLY A 59 -20.57 1.31 1.91
CA GLY A 59 -20.88 1.30 3.34
C GLY A 59 -19.67 1.68 4.18
N TYR A 60 -19.88 1.79 5.47
CA TYR A 60 -18.82 2.00 6.44
C TYR A 60 -18.76 0.83 7.43
N LEU A 61 -17.53 0.45 7.78
CA LEU A 61 -17.25 -0.39 8.95
C LEU A 61 -16.61 0.49 10.03
N SER A 62 -17.22 0.58 11.21
CA SER A 62 -16.58 1.23 12.34
C SER A 62 -15.64 0.25 13.04
N VAL A 63 -14.43 0.69 13.30
CA VAL A 63 -13.39 -0.08 14.00
C VAL A 63 -12.77 0.78 15.10
N PRO A 64 -12.26 0.21 16.20
CA PRO A 64 -11.58 0.99 17.23
C PRO A 64 -10.40 1.78 16.67
N LEU A 65 -10.19 2.99 17.16
CA LEU A 65 -8.96 3.74 16.82
C LEU A 65 -7.72 2.97 17.29
N LYS A 66 -7.78 2.37 18.48
CA LYS A 66 -6.72 1.59 19.10
C LYS A 66 -7.23 0.20 19.48
N TYR A 67 -6.41 -0.82 19.24
CA TYR A 67 -6.66 -2.19 19.68
C TYR A 67 -5.82 -2.53 20.91
N THR A 68 -6.26 -3.54 21.69
CA THR A 68 -5.40 -4.18 22.69
C THR A 68 -4.32 -5.02 21.98
N ASP A 69 -3.28 -5.42 22.69
CA ASP A 69 -2.19 -6.27 22.15
C ASP A 69 -2.71 -7.62 21.62
N THR A 70 -3.86 -8.07 22.07
CA THR A 70 -4.54 -9.28 21.61
C THR A 70 -5.59 -9.01 20.52
N GLY A 71 -5.72 -7.76 20.05
CA GLY A 71 -6.70 -7.36 19.02
C GLY A 71 -8.13 -7.23 19.52
N GLY A 72 -8.35 -7.30 20.84
CA GLY A 72 -9.63 -7.00 21.46
C GLY A 72 -9.94 -5.51 21.48
N ASP A 73 -11.21 -5.17 21.67
CA ASP A 73 -11.61 -3.80 21.92
C ASP A 73 -11.15 -3.39 23.33
N ILE A 74 -10.64 -2.16 23.44
CA ILE A 74 -10.39 -1.58 24.75
C ILE A 74 -11.75 -1.31 25.39
N SER A 75 -12.03 -1.90 26.55
CA SER A 75 -13.30 -1.68 27.26
C SER A 75 -13.32 -0.27 27.86
N GLY A 76 -14.35 0.53 27.53
CA GLY A 76 -14.58 1.88 28.07
C GLY A 76 -15.65 2.65 27.31
N GLU A 77 -16.34 3.58 27.99
CA GLU A 77 -17.51 4.28 27.42
C GLU A 77 -17.19 5.35 26.35
N ASN A 78 -15.90 5.67 26.06
CA ASN A 78 -15.51 6.73 25.13
C ASN A 78 -14.30 6.33 24.26
N ILE A 79 -14.37 5.16 23.60
CA ILE A 79 -13.32 4.76 22.67
C ILE A 79 -13.55 5.46 21.33
N PRO A 80 -12.60 6.23 20.82
CA PRO A 80 -12.72 6.81 19.49
C PRO A 80 -12.68 5.69 18.43
N PHE A 81 -13.53 5.85 17.41
CA PHE A 81 -13.65 4.91 16.29
C PHE A 81 -13.13 5.54 15.00
N VAL A 82 -12.62 4.67 14.14
CA VAL A 82 -12.37 4.95 12.72
C VAL A 82 -13.49 4.31 11.91
N ARG A 83 -13.98 5.01 10.90
CA ARG A 83 -14.96 4.46 9.95
C ARG A 83 -14.23 4.16 8.64
N LEU A 84 -14.04 2.89 8.35
CA LEU A 84 -13.43 2.44 7.10
C LEU A 84 -14.47 2.51 5.98
N ALA A 85 -14.18 3.26 4.93
CA ALA A 85 -15.00 3.29 3.72
C ALA A 85 -14.82 1.97 2.97
N MET A 86 -15.92 1.36 2.57
CA MET A 86 -15.93 0.03 1.95
C MET A 86 -16.83 -0.02 0.74
N THR A 87 -16.42 -0.80 -0.25
CA THR A 87 -17.23 -1.13 -1.41
C THR A 87 -17.38 -2.64 -1.53
N LYS A 88 -18.52 -3.05 -2.10
CA LYS A 88 -18.81 -4.43 -2.41
C LYS A 88 -19.42 -4.55 -3.80
N LEU A 89 -18.76 -5.32 -4.67
CA LEU A 89 -19.32 -5.79 -5.93
C LEU A 89 -19.83 -7.22 -5.71
N PRO A 90 -21.16 -7.45 -5.65
CA PRO A 90 -21.72 -8.74 -5.30
C PRO A 90 -21.38 -9.85 -6.29
N ALA A 91 -21.29 -11.10 -5.80
CA ALA A 91 -21.20 -12.29 -6.63
C ALA A 91 -22.40 -12.41 -7.55
N LYS A 92 -22.19 -12.91 -8.78
CA LYS A 92 -23.25 -13.08 -9.80
C LYS A 92 -24.13 -14.29 -9.54
N SER A 93 -23.65 -15.29 -8.80
CA SER A 93 -24.36 -16.52 -8.52
C SER A 93 -24.27 -16.90 -7.04
N LYS A 94 -24.12 -18.18 -6.70
CA LYS A 94 -24.07 -18.61 -5.31
C LYS A 94 -22.86 -18.07 -4.58
N HIS A 95 -23.08 -17.18 -3.61
CA HIS A 95 -22.06 -16.60 -2.74
C HIS A 95 -21.30 -17.68 -1.95
N LYS A 96 -19.97 -17.68 -2.03
CA LYS A 96 -19.06 -18.58 -1.32
C LYS A 96 -18.22 -17.89 -0.26
N GLY A 97 -18.11 -16.57 -0.33
CA GLY A 97 -17.29 -15.74 0.54
C GLY A 97 -16.89 -14.44 -0.14
N SER A 98 -15.99 -13.71 0.49
CA SER A 98 -15.51 -12.41 0.01
C SER A 98 -14.04 -12.48 -0.41
N LEU A 99 -13.70 -11.82 -1.51
CA LEU A 99 -12.33 -11.53 -1.93
C LEU A 99 -11.99 -10.10 -1.56
N LEU A 100 -11.15 -9.92 -0.54
CA LEU A 100 -10.70 -8.62 -0.09
C LEU A 100 -9.51 -8.14 -0.93
N ILE A 101 -9.56 -6.90 -1.39
CA ILE A 101 -8.48 -6.24 -2.11
C ILE A 101 -7.78 -5.28 -1.15
N ILE A 102 -6.49 -5.48 -0.94
CA ILE A 102 -5.64 -4.68 -0.06
C ILE A 102 -4.71 -3.85 -0.93
N SER A 103 -4.98 -2.55 -1.02
CA SER A 103 -4.23 -1.62 -1.86
C SER A 103 -2.82 -1.36 -1.32
N GLY A 104 -1.98 -0.77 -2.17
CA GLY A 104 -0.58 -0.41 -1.88
C GLY A 104 -0.40 1.04 -1.45
N GLY A 105 0.70 1.61 -1.85
CA GLY A 105 1.19 2.93 -1.51
C GLY A 105 2.34 2.87 -0.50
N PRO A 106 2.12 3.15 0.83
CA PRO A 106 0.84 3.32 1.54
C PRO A 106 0.03 4.53 1.12
N GLY A 107 -1.22 4.58 1.57
CA GLY A 107 -2.08 5.75 1.35
C GLY A 107 -2.90 5.74 0.06
N LEU A 108 -2.84 4.68 -0.74
CA LEU A 108 -3.72 4.54 -1.90
C LEU A 108 -5.12 4.10 -1.46
N PRO A 109 -6.18 4.80 -1.97
CA PRO A 109 -7.55 4.36 -1.78
C PRO A 109 -7.80 2.98 -2.37
N GLY A 110 -8.66 2.18 -1.75
CA GLY A 110 -8.98 0.83 -2.20
C GLY A 110 -10.47 0.60 -2.50
N ILE A 111 -11.34 1.62 -2.38
CA ILE A 111 -12.78 1.50 -2.67
C ILE A 111 -13.08 1.28 -4.16
N ASN A 112 -12.14 1.58 -5.05
CA ASN A 112 -12.23 1.28 -6.48
C ASN A 112 -11.07 0.36 -6.88
N PRO A 113 -11.15 -0.94 -6.62
CA PRO A 113 -10.06 -1.86 -6.90
C PRO A 113 -9.83 -2.01 -8.40
N TYR A 114 -8.59 -1.83 -8.83
CA TYR A 114 -8.15 -1.97 -10.22
C TYR A 114 -8.05 -3.44 -10.63
N ILE A 115 -9.18 -4.12 -10.72
CA ILE A 115 -9.26 -5.52 -11.19
C ILE A 115 -9.94 -5.54 -12.53
N ASN A 116 -9.29 -6.15 -13.51
CA ASN A 116 -9.94 -6.47 -14.78
C ASN A 116 -10.73 -7.79 -14.65
N PHE A 117 -12.04 -7.72 -14.82
CA PHE A 117 -12.95 -8.87 -14.70
C PHE A 117 -13.11 -9.67 -15.99
N ASP A 118 -12.23 -9.52 -16.97
CA ASP A 118 -12.18 -10.39 -18.12
C ASP A 118 -11.73 -11.81 -17.73
N TRP A 119 -11.95 -12.78 -18.62
CA TRP A 119 -11.50 -14.15 -18.37
C TRP A 119 -9.96 -14.19 -18.19
N PRO A 120 -9.40 -14.93 -17.21
CA PRO A 120 -10.04 -15.89 -16.29
C PRO A 120 -10.61 -15.28 -15.00
N VAL A 121 -10.47 -13.98 -14.76
CA VAL A 121 -10.86 -13.31 -13.50
C VAL A 121 -12.38 -13.29 -13.28
N THR A 122 -13.17 -13.34 -14.36
CA THR A 122 -14.64 -13.50 -14.30
C THR A 122 -15.07 -14.65 -13.40
N ASN A 123 -14.31 -15.73 -13.33
CA ASN A 123 -14.62 -16.90 -12.50
C ASN A 123 -14.64 -16.58 -10.99
N LEU A 124 -13.92 -15.56 -10.56
CA LEU A 124 -13.95 -15.12 -9.16
C LEU A 124 -15.32 -14.52 -8.83
N ARG A 125 -15.79 -13.59 -9.68
CA ARG A 125 -17.05 -12.89 -9.47
C ARG A 125 -18.28 -13.80 -9.58
N GLU A 126 -18.17 -14.98 -10.21
CA GLU A 126 -19.26 -15.95 -10.22
C GLU A 126 -19.69 -16.38 -8.82
N SER A 127 -18.76 -16.41 -7.85
CA SER A 127 -19.06 -16.95 -6.52
C SER A 127 -18.51 -16.11 -5.36
N TRP A 128 -17.75 -15.05 -5.60
CA TRP A 128 -17.09 -14.24 -4.60
C TRP A 128 -17.57 -12.79 -4.68
N ASP A 129 -17.96 -12.22 -3.55
CA ASP A 129 -18.10 -10.76 -3.42
C ASP A 129 -16.71 -10.14 -3.53
N ILE A 130 -16.54 -9.10 -4.34
CA ILE A 130 -15.28 -8.36 -4.39
C ILE A 130 -15.40 -7.17 -3.46
N ILE A 131 -14.49 -7.11 -2.50
CA ILE A 131 -14.50 -6.09 -1.44
C ILE A 131 -13.30 -5.17 -1.62
N GLY A 132 -13.58 -3.89 -1.82
CA GLY A 132 -12.61 -2.81 -1.72
C GLY A 132 -12.77 -2.06 -0.40
N PHE A 133 -11.72 -1.42 0.07
CA PHE A 133 -11.80 -0.54 1.23
C PHE A 133 -10.69 0.50 1.22
N ASP A 134 -10.96 1.67 1.79
CA ASP A 134 -9.92 2.66 2.08
C ASP A 134 -9.35 2.37 3.47
N PRO A 135 -8.02 2.21 3.60
CA PRO A 135 -7.39 2.04 4.90
C PRO A 135 -7.69 3.20 5.85
N ARG A 136 -7.45 3.00 7.14
CA ARG A 136 -7.56 4.07 8.14
C ARG A 136 -6.70 5.27 7.76
N GLY A 137 -7.25 6.46 7.84
CA GLY A 137 -6.57 7.69 7.46
C GLY A 137 -6.54 7.98 5.95
N VAL A 138 -7.11 7.13 5.11
CA VAL A 138 -7.01 7.21 3.65
C VAL A 138 -8.37 7.47 3.01
N GLY A 139 -8.39 8.28 1.95
CA GLY A 139 -9.52 8.45 1.05
C GLY A 139 -10.81 8.85 1.75
N LYS A 140 -11.84 8.01 1.63
CA LYS A 140 -13.16 8.24 2.23
C LYS A 140 -13.32 7.67 3.64
N SER A 141 -12.28 7.03 4.19
CA SER A 141 -12.25 6.63 5.61
C SER A 141 -12.20 7.85 6.53
N ILE A 142 -12.82 7.74 7.72
CA ILE A 142 -13.00 8.87 8.63
C ILE A 142 -12.41 8.53 10.01
N PRO A 143 -11.52 9.38 10.55
CA PRO A 143 -10.95 10.58 9.92
C PRO A 143 -9.94 10.24 8.83
N ALA A 144 -9.82 11.09 7.81
CA ALA A 144 -8.76 11.04 6.80
C ALA A 144 -7.57 11.91 7.23
N ILE A 145 -6.35 11.55 6.78
CA ILE A 145 -5.16 12.39 6.92
C ILE A 145 -5.38 13.69 6.14
N ASN A 146 -5.08 14.80 6.78
CA ASN A 146 -5.17 16.13 6.19
C ASN A 146 -3.98 16.98 6.61
N CYS A 147 -3.11 17.32 5.64
CA CYS A 147 -1.92 18.14 5.85
C CYS A 147 -2.05 19.52 5.17
N GLN A 148 -3.24 19.90 4.74
CA GLN A 148 -3.47 21.17 4.04
C GLN A 148 -3.19 22.37 4.94
N GLN A 149 -2.53 23.37 4.36
CA GLN A 149 -2.28 24.65 5.03
C GLN A 149 -3.56 25.52 4.98
N PRO A 150 -3.92 26.24 6.05
CA PRO A 150 -5.15 27.02 6.13
C PRO A 150 -5.34 28.06 5.01
N ASP A 151 -4.24 28.60 4.48
CA ASP A 151 -4.28 29.72 3.54
C ASP A 151 -3.96 29.37 2.09
N GLY A 152 -3.68 28.11 1.75
CA GLY A 152 -3.34 27.70 0.38
C GLY A 152 -2.12 28.43 -0.22
N LYS A 153 -1.49 29.34 0.50
CA LYS A 153 -0.38 30.16 0.05
C LYS A 153 0.95 29.47 0.35
N ARG A 154 1.65 29.03 -0.68
CA ARG A 154 3.09 28.77 -0.56
C ARG A 154 3.76 30.07 -0.15
N SER A 155 4.28 30.15 1.08
CA SER A 155 5.10 31.27 1.52
C SER A 155 6.40 31.28 0.71
N GLU A 156 6.60 32.32 -0.10
CA GLU A 156 7.71 32.42 -1.06
C GLU A 156 9.11 32.55 -0.40
N ASN A 157 9.17 32.88 0.89
CA ASN A 157 10.41 33.25 1.60
C ASN A 157 10.75 32.35 2.80
N ILE A 158 10.43 31.04 2.74
CA ILE A 158 10.76 30.11 3.81
C ILE A 158 11.78 29.06 3.36
N THR A 159 12.63 28.62 4.27
CA THR A 159 13.59 27.51 4.04
C THR A 159 12.83 26.19 3.85
N ASP A 160 13.45 25.21 3.16
CA ASP A 160 12.87 23.86 3.00
C ASP A 160 12.52 23.22 4.36
N LYS A 161 13.35 23.43 5.37
CA LYS A 161 13.05 22.99 6.74
C LYS A 161 11.77 23.59 7.29
N GLN A 162 11.59 24.87 7.14
CA GLN A 162 10.37 25.54 7.61
C GLN A 162 9.16 25.01 6.89
N ARG A 163 9.28 24.75 5.58
CA ARG A 163 8.19 24.17 4.76
C ARG A 163 7.81 22.77 5.23
N ILE A 164 8.80 21.90 5.47
CA ILE A 164 8.57 20.55 6.00
C ILE A 164 7.91 20.62 7.39
N LEU A 165 8.43 21.43 8.30
CA LEU A 165 7.86 21.58 9.64
C LEU A 165 6.44 22.16 9.62
N GLN A 166 6.13 23.11 8.72
CA GLN A 166 4.77 23.62 8.54
C GLN A 166 3.81 22.51 8.07
N ARG A 167 4.24 21.67 7.10
CA ARG A 167 3.43 20.53 6.65
C ARG A 167 3.21 19.53 7.77
N ILE A 168 4.24 19.15 8.52
CA ILE A 168 4.14 18.25 9.69
C ILE A 168 3.13 18.80 10.71
N ASN A 169 3.24 20.08 11.05
CA ASN A 169 2.34 20.72 12.00
C ASN A 169 0.90 20.73 11.50
N ALA A 170 0.68 20.99 10.21
CA ALA A 170 -0.65 20.93 9.61
C ALA A 170 -1.23 19.52 9.67
N CYS A 171 -0.46 18.49 9.32
CA CYS A 171 -0.89 17.08 9.45
C CYS A 171 -1.36 16.77 10.88
N ILE A 172 -0.55 17.14 11.87
CA ILE A 172 -0.84 16.86 13.29
C ILE A 172 -2.05 17.66 13.78
N HIS A 173 -2.15 18.93 13.39
CA HIS A 173 -3.24 19.80 13.83
C HIS A 173 -4.59 19.39 13.20
N ASN A 174 -4.61 19.14 11.88
CA ASN A 174 -5.85 18.89 11.15
C ASN A 174 -6.37 17.46 11.34
N THR A 175 -5.47 16.48 11.41
CA THR A 175 -5.83 15.06 11.59
C THR A 175 -6.00 14.71 13.07
N GLY A 176 -5.21 15.30 13.94
CA GLY A 176 -5.12 15.00 15.36
C GLY A 176 -4.01 14.01 15.69
N ALA A 177 -3.15 14.37 16.69
CA ALA A 177 -2.00 13.58 17.07
C ALA A 177 -2.33 12.14 17.50
N GLU A 178 -3.47 11.95 18.20
CA GLU A 178 -3.90 10.63 18.65
C GLU A 178 -4.36 9.76 17.48
N VAL A 179 -5.04 10.32 16.49
CA VAL A 179 -5.42 9.62 15.27
C VAL A 179 -4.18 9.17 14.50
N ILE A 180 -3.23 10.10 14.29
CA ILE A 180 -1.98 9.82 13.58
C ILE A 180 -1.21 8.67 14.23
N ARG A 181 -1.13 8.64 15.56
CA ARG A 181 -0.44 7.59 16.32
C ARG A 181 -0.95 6.17 16.02
N HIS A 182 -2.18 6.05 15.52
CA HIS A 182 -2.89 4.81 15.29
C HIS A 182 -3.27 4.59 13.81
N ILE A 183 -2.55 5.21 12.86
CA ILE A 183 -2.81 5.06 11.41
C ILE A 183 -1.96 3.95 10.77
N GLY A 184 -0.86 3.54 11.39
CA GLY A 184 0.12 2.61 10.81
C GLY A 184 -0.32 1.16 10.68
N SER A 185 0.62 0.33 10.24
CA SER A 185 0.45 -1.11 9.95
C SER A 185 -0.06 -1.92 11.14
N ASN A 186 0.29 -1.54 12.36
CA ASN A 186 -0.11 -2.28 13.55
C ASN A 186 -1.62 -2.40 13.70
N GLU A 187 -2.34 -1.29 13.53
CA GLU A 187 -3.79 -1.25 13.60
C GLU A 187 -4.44 -1.77 12.32
N ALA A 188 -3.84 -1.49 11.16
CA ALA A 188 -4.35 -1.94 9.87
C ALA A 188 -4.49 -3.47 9.79
N VAL A 189 -3.56 -4.20 10.42
CA VAL A 189 -3.65 -5.68 10.53
C VAL A 189 -4.91 -6.13 11.26
N TYR A 190 -5.28 -5.46 12.34
CA TYR A 190 -6.51 -5.77 13.07
C TYR A 190 -7.75 -5.31 12.31
N ASP A 191 -7.66 -4.23 11.54
CA ASP A 191 -8.76 -3.80 10.66
C ASP A 191 -9.12 -4.89 9.65
N ILE A 192 -8.12 -5.56 9.05
CA ILE A 192 -8.36 -6.70 8.15
C ILE A 192 -9.13 -7.81 8.87
N GLU A 193 -8.78 -8.11 10.12
CA GLU A 193 -9.52 -9.11 10.91
C GLU A 193 -10.96 -8.67 11.19
N ARG A 194 -11.18 -7.39 11.50
CA ARG A 194 -12.54 -6.83 11.69
C ARG A 194 -13.36 -6.86 10.40
N ILE A 195 -12.76 -6.54 9.27
CA ILE A 195 -13.41 -6.63 7.95
C ILE A 195 -13.83 -8.07 7.69
N ARG A 196 -12.93 -9.06 7.86
CA ARG A 196 -13.24 -10.48 7.68
C ARG A 196 -14.45 -10.91 8.56
N GLN A 197 -14.42 -10.54 9.83
CA GLN A 197 -15.48 -10.85 10.79
C GLN A 197 -16.81 -10.19 10.42
N ALA A 198 -16.81 -8.91 10.02
CA ALA A 198 -17.99 -8.16 9.62
C ALA A 198 -18.64 -8.71 8.34
N LEU A 199 -17.82 -9.28 7.43
CA LEU A 199 -18.28 -9.96 6.22
C LEU A 199 -18.83 -11.38 6.52
N GLY A 200 -18.59 -11.93 7.72
CA GLY A 200 -19.03 -13.26 8.12
C GLY A 200 -18.15 -14.39 7.58
N ASP A 201 -16.98 -14.07 7.04
CA ASP A 201 -16.06 -15.05 6.49
C ASP A 201 -15.28 -15.77 7.60
N LYS A 202 -15.22 -17.11 7.55
CA LYS A 202 -14.47 -17.91 8.53
C LYS A 202 -12.97 -17.70 8.38
N GLN A 203 -12.49 -17.53 7.16
CA GLN A 203 -11.09 -17.35 6.82
C GLN A 203 -10.96 -16.30 5.70
N LEU A 204 -9.86 -15.56 5.71
CA LEU A 204 -9.55 -14.50 4.77
C LEU A 204 -9.22 -15.07 3.39
N THR A 205 -9.85 -14.53 2.35
CA THR A 205 -9.40 -14.61 0.97
C THR A 205 -9.08 -13.20 0.50
N ALA A 206 -7.85 -12.98 0.06
CA ALA A 206 -7.40 -11.64 -0.31
C ALA A 206 -6.37 -11.63 -1.43
N VAL A 207 -6.28 -10.49 -2.11
CA VAL A 207 -5.12 -10.10 -2.92
C VAL A 207 -4.58 -8.79 -2.36
N ALA A 208 -3.29 -8.76 -2.10
CA ALA A 208 -2.58 -7.60 -1.56
C ALA A 208 -1.51 -7.14 -2.54
N TYR A 209 -1.42 -5.84 -2.74
CA TYR A 209 -0.49 -5.24 -3.69
C TYR A 209 0.52 -4.33 -3.00
N SER A 210 1.83 -4.44 -3.38
CA SER A 210 2.86 -3.51 -2.94
C SER A 210 2.90 -3.38 -1.42
N TYR A 211 2.79 -2.17 -0.85
CA TYR A 211 2.68 -1.97 0.60
C TYR A 211 1.56 -2.81 1.26
N GLY A 212 0.46 -3.07 0.56
CA GLY A 212 -0.59 -3.95 1.08
C GLY A 212 -0.10 -5.36 1.41
N THR A 213 0.98 -5.83 0.78
CA THR A 213 1.62 -7.12 1.09
C THR A 213 2.27 -7.12 2.47
N GLN A 214 2.77 -5.96 2.96
CA GLN A 214 3.22 -5.80 4.34
C GLN A 214 2.10 -6.09 5.33
N ILE A 215 0.93 -5.49 5.11
CA ILE A 215 -0.25 -5.71 5.97
C ILE A 215 -0.70 -7.18 5.92
N ALA A 216 -0.76 -7.77 4.71
CA ALA A 216 -1.16 -9.15 4.53
C ALA A 216 -0.16 -10.15 5.16
N ALA A 217 1.15 -9.89 5.05
CA ALA A 217 2.17 -10.74 5.67
C ALA A 217 2.16 -10.64 7.21
N LEU A 218 2.02 -9.44 7.76
CA LEU A 218 1.85 -9.22 9.20
C LEU A 218 0.54 -9.86 9.71
N TYR A 219 -0.54 -9.81 8.92
CA TYR A 219 -1.78 -10.50 9.23
C TYR A 219 -1.58 -12.02 9.24
N ALA A 220 -0.83 -12.56 8.28
CA ALA A 220 -0.52 -13.99 8.21
C ALA A 220 0.32 -14.47 9.41
N GLU A 221 1.22 -13.63 9.92
CA GLU A 221 1.95 -13.93 11.17
C GLU A 221 1.05 -13.92 12.40
N ARG A 222 0.11 -12.98 12.47
CA ARG A 222 -0.74 -12.78 13.66
C ARG A 222 -1.95 -13.71 13.70
N PHE A 223 -2.54 -14.01 12.54
CA PHE A 223 -3.76 -14.80 12.39
C PHE A 223 -3.58 -15.98 11.41
N PRO A 224 -2.57 -16.87 11.62
CA PRO A 224 -2.22 -17.91 10.63
C PRO A 224 -3.38 -18.88 10.35
N SER A 225 -4.24 -19.17 11.34
CA SER A 225 -5.41 -20.04 11.18
C SER A 225 -6.59 -19.38 10.45
N SER A 226 -6.57 -18.05 10.34
CA SER A 226 -7.61 -17.29 9.67
C SER A 226 -7.33 -17.07 8.16
N ILE A 227 -6.31 -17.68 7.59
CA ILE A 227 -5.99 -17.64 6.17
C ILE A 227 -6.65 -18.80 5.43
N ARG A 228 -7.42 -18.48 4.39
CA ARG A 228 -7.87 -19.46 3.38
C ARG A 228 -6.97 -19.40 2.14
N SER A 229 -6.88 -18.23 1.54
CA SER A 229 -6.06 -17.98 0.34
C SER A 229 -5.70 -16.51 0.25
N VAL A 230 -4.42 -16.20 0.25
CA VAL A 230 -3.92 -14.82 0.12
C VAL A 230 -2.81 -14.77 -0.91
N VAL A 231 -2.96 -13.87 -1.88
CA VAL A 231 -1.96 -13.54 -2.89
C VAL A 231 -1.27 -12.24 -2.50
N LEU A 232 0.06 -12.24 -2.49
CA LEU A 232 0.89 -11.09 -2.16
C LEU A 232 1.71 -10.72 -3.40
N ASP A 233 1.36 -9.64 -4.09
CA ASP A 233 1.97 -9.22 -5.34
C ASP A 233 2.75 -7.91 -5.20
N GLY A 234 4.03 -7.91 -5.60
CA GLY A 234 4.94 -6.80 -5.33
C GLY A 234 5.34 -6.74 -3.86
N VAL A 235 6.10 -7.72 -3.40
CA VAL A 235 6.24 -8.11 -2.00
C VAL A 235 7.18 -7.22 -1.20
N VAL A 236 6.72 -6.70 -0.07
CA VAL A 236 7.54 -6.05 0.95
C VAL A 236 8.14 -7.11 1.89
N ASP A 237 9.42 -6.99 2.19
CA ASP A 237 10.11 -7.84 3.18
C ASP A 237 9.83 -7.32 4.60
N ILE A 238 8.98 -8.02 5.36
CA ILE A 238 8.59 -7.57 6.70
C ILE A 238 9.69 -7.74 7.76
N ASP A 239 10.76 -8.46 7.46
CA ASP A 239 11.91 -8.58 8.36
C ASP A 239 12.78 -7.32 8.36
N ASP A 240 12.70 -6.53 7.29
CA ASP A 240 13.42 -5.26 7.15
C ASP A 240 12.65 -4.03 7.71
N LEU A 241 11.43 -4.18 8.23
CA LEU A 241 10.58 -3.06 8.65
C LEU A 241 11.20 -2.13 9.71
N ASN A 242 12.18 -2.60 10.47
CA ASN A 242 12.92 -1.78 11.43
C ASN A 242 14.30 -1.35 10.89
N ASP A 243 14.60 -1.61 9.62
CA ASP A 243 15.80 -1.17 8.94
C ASP A 243 15.42 -0.50 7.61
N ASN A 244 14.81 0.68 7.75
CA ASN A 244 14.37 1.49 6.62
C ASN A 244 15.50 1.80 5.63
N PHE A 245 16.73 1.97 6.12
CA PHE A 245 17.86 2.25 5.25
C PHE A 245 18.22 1.07 4.34
N THR A 246 18.25 -0.15 4.87
CA THR A 246 18.47 -1.35 4.05
C THR A 246 17.38 -1.53 3.00
N TRP A 247 16.13 -1.26 3.36
CA TRP A 247 15.01 -1.29 2.40
C TRP A 247 15.19 -0.25 1.29
N GLN A 248 15.45 1.02 1.64
CA GLN A 248 15.68 2.11 0.67
C GLN A 248 16.87 1.83 -0.24
N LEU A 249 17.97 1.30 0.31
CA LEU A 249 19.16 0.98 -0.46
C LEU A 249 18.89 -0.13 -1.51
N ARG A 250 18.14 -1.16 -1.12
CA ARG A 250 17.75 -2.24 -2.03
C ARG A 250 16.82 -1.74 -3.13
N GLN A 251 15.88 -0.89 -2.80
CA GLN A 251 14.99 -0.24 -3.76
C GLN A 251 15.77 0.66 -4.73
N ALA A 252 16.72 1.47 -4.24
CA ALA A 252 17.56 2.33 -5.07
C ALA A 252 18.38 1.52 -6.10
N HIS A 253 18.98 0.40 -5.70
CA HIS A 253 19.66 -0.50 -6.62
C HIS A 253 18.73 -1.08 -7.70
N SER A 254 17.50 -1.47 -7.34
CA SER A 254 16.54 -2.02 -8.30
C SER A 254 16.03 -0.96 -9.26
N TYR A 255 15.83 0.29 -8.82
CA TYR A 255 15.53 1.40 -9.74
C TYR A 255 16.67 1.64 -10.72
N GLN A 256 17.93 1.58 -10.29
CA GLN A 256 19.06 1.71 -11.20
C GLN A 256 19.10 0.56 -12.22
N GLU A 257 18.90 -0.68 -11.79
CA GLU A 257 18.84 -1.82 -12.70
C GLU A 257 17.74 -1.63 -13.75
N THR A 258 16.55 -1.19 -13.34
CA THR A 258 15.43 -0.94 -14.23
C THR A 258 15.72 0.23 -15.18
N PHE A 259 16.38 1.30 -14.71
CA PHE A 259 16.83 2.40 -15.56
C PHE A 259 17.83 1.93 -16.64
N ASP A 260 18.80 1.10 -16.27
CA ASP A 260 19.78 0.55 -17.21
C ASP A 260 19.08 -0.30 -18.30
N ARG A 261 18.07 -1.08 -17.93
CA ARG A 261 17.23 -1.86 -18.84
C ARG A 261 16.39 -0.95 -19.73
N PHE A 262 15.79 0.10 -19.16
CA PHE A 262 15.07 1.12 -19.92
C PHE A 262 15.98 1.82 -20.94
N ALA A 263 17.17 2.27 -20.55
CA ALA A 263 18.12 2.93 -21.44
C ALA A 263 18.54 2.01 -22.60
N THR A 264 18.83 0.74 -22.30
CA THR A 264 19.15 -0.28 -23.33
C THR A 264 17.99 -0.49 -24.31
N TRP A 265 16.76 -0.56 -23.82
CA TRP A 265 15.57 -0.65 -24.68
C TRP A 265 15.35 0.62 -25.49
N CYS A 266 15.46 1.79 -24.85
CA CYS A 266 15.26 3.09 -25.48
C CYS A 266 16.25 3.29 -26.63
N ALA A 267 17.52 2.95 -26.45
CA ALA A 267 18.56 3.08 -27.48
C ALA A 267 18.29 2.29 -28.76
N ARG A 268 17.42 1.25 -28.71
CA ARG A 268 16.98 0.51 -29.91
C ARG A 268 15.92 1.27 -30.71
N THR A 269 15.34 2.33 -30.15
CA THR A 269 14.39 3.20 -30.84
C THR A 269 15.13 4.35 -31.52
N LYS A 270 14.75 4.69 -32.78
CA LYS A 270 15.45 5.73 -33.57
C LYS A 270 15.42 7.14 -32.97
N SER A 271 14.55 7.37 -32.00
CA SER A 271 14.29 8.70 -31.43
C SER A 271 14.75 8.86 -29.97
N CYS A 272 15.30 7.82 -29.35
CA CYS A 272 15.80 7.89 -27.98
C CYS A 272 17.15 8.63 -27.92
N PRO A 273 17.33 9.62 -27.03
CA PRO A 273 18.58 10.32 -26.87
C PRO A 273 19.61 9.59 -25.99
N LEU A 274 19.20 8.47 -25.34
CA LEU A 274 20.06 7.73 -24.43
C LEU A 274 20.83 6.63 -25.16
N SER A 275 22.09 6.43 -24.75
CA SER A 275 22.93 5.33 -25.19
C SER A 275 22.52 3.99 -24.60
N SER A 276 22.84 2.89 -25.26
CA SER A 276 22.77 1.54 -24.69
C SER A 276 23.92 1.26 -23.70
N ASP A 277 24.99 2.06 -23.77
CA ASP A 277 26.06 2.00 -22.77
C ASP A 277 25.59 2.66 -21.46
N ARG A 278 25.70 1.94 -20.37
CA ARG A 278 25.22 2.37 -19.04
C ARG A 278 25.83 3.71 -18.61
N ILE A 279 27.14 3.88 -18.75
CA ILE A 279 27.83 5.07 -18.27
C ILE A 279 27.43 6.28 -19.11
N GLN A 280 27.34 6.10 -20.42
CA GLN A 280 26.93 7.17 -21.35
C GLN A 280 25.47 7.53 -21.14
N ALA A 281 24.57 6.55 -20.92
CA ALA A 281 23.15 6.81 -20.65
C ALA A 281 22.96 7.64 -19.37
N ILE A 282 23.64 7.27 -18.28
CA ILE A 282 23.63 8.04 -17.02
C ILE A 282 24.15 9.46 -17.26
N HIS A 283 25.26 9.62 -17.98
CA HIS A 283 25.81 10.94 -18.27
C HIS A 283 24.84 11.81 -19.08
N GLN A 284 24.25 11.26 -20.16
CA GLN A 284 23.24 11.96 -20.97
C GLN A 284 22.00 12.35 -20.17
N PHE A 285 21.56 11.48 -19.28
CA PHE A 285 20.41 11.78 -18.40
C PHE A 285 20.78 12.87 -17.38
N HIS A 286 22.00 12.85 -16.80
CA HIS A 286 22.50 13.92 -15.93
C HIS A 286 22.59 15.28 -16.64
N GLU A 287 23.05 15.33 -17.90
CA GLU A 287 23.07 16.56 -18.68
C GLU A 287 21.67 17.13 -18.83
N LEU A 288 20.66 16.28 -19.07
CA LEU A 288 19.27 16.70 -19.14
C LEU A 288 18.76 17.22 -17.80
N LEU A 289 19.03 16.52 -16.70
CA LEU A 289 18.65 16.95 -15.35
C LEU A 289 19.31 18.28 -14.98
N LEU A 290 20.60 18.47 -15.28
CA LEU A 290 21.30 19.74 -15.06
C LEU A 290 20.70 20.88 -15.89
N LYS A 291 20.37 20.62 -17.16
CA LYS A 291 19.69 21.60 -18.02
C LYS A 291 18.37 22.05 -17.40
N LEU A 292 17.51 21.11 -16.99
CA LEU A 292 16.23 21.40 -16.38
C LEU A 292 16.35 22.08 -15.00
N HIS A 293 17.41 21.75 -14.26
CA HIS A 293 17.68 22.41 -12.98
C HIS A 293 18.02 23.90 -13.14
N HIS A 294 18.81 24.23 -14.16
CA HIS A 294 19.21 25.64 -14.43
C HIS A 294 18.19 26.41 -15.25
N SER A 295 17.45 25.72 -16.09
CA SER A 295 16.49 26.31 -17.02
C SER A 295 15.26 25.41 -17.13
N PRO A 296 14.37 25.45 -16.12
CA PRO A 296 13.12 24.66 -16.14
C PRO A 296 12.29 24.97 -17.39
N LEU A 297 11.57 23.98 -17.89
CA LEU A 297 10.53 24.16 -18.89
C LEU A 297 9.23 24.64 -18.22
N THR A 298 8.28 25.04 -19.04
CA THR A 298 6.98 25.49 -18.56
C THR A 298 5.89 24.73 -19.31
N ASP A 299 4.90 24.21 -18.58
CA ASP A 299 3.73 23.55 -19.16
C ASP A 299 2.71 24.58 -19.71
N SER A 300 1.64 24.11 -20.33
CA SER A 300 0.59 24.96 -20.92
C SER A 300 -0.16 25.82 -19.88
N ARG A 301 -0.08 25.49 -18.59
CA ARG A 301 -0.70 26.23 -17.46
C ARG A 301 0.26 27.25 -16.84
N GLY A 302 1.54 27.27 -17.24
CA GLY A 302 2.56 28.11 -16.65
C GLY A 302 3.29 27.46 -15.46
N GLU A 303 3.05 26.16 -15.17
CA GLU A 303 3.75 25.44 -14.12
C GLU A 303 5.15 25.05 -14.55
N SER A 304 6.09 25.10 -13.61
CA SER A 304 7.50 24.81 -13.85
C SER A 304 7.76 23.31 -13.90
N ILE A 305 8.46 22.85 -14.94
CA ILE A 305 8.96 21.48 -15.08
C ILE A 305 10.47 21.49 -14.92
N SER A 306 10.95 21.17 -13.73
CA SER A 306 12.34 21.15 -13.35
C SER A 306 12.93 19.72 -13.39
N SER A 307 14.13 19.56 -12.91
CA SER A 307 14.74 18.24 -12.71
C SER A 307 13.94 17.33 -11.77
N ASP A 308 13.21 17.91 -10.82
CA ASP A 308 12.48 17.13 -9.81
C ASP A 308 11.25 16.46 -10.42
N GLU A 309 10.54 17.16 -11.31
CA GLU A 309 9.44 16.60 -12.06
C GLU A 309 9.90 15.49 -12.99
N LEU A 310 11.06 15.64 -13.66
CA LEU A 310 11.60 14.55 -14.49
C LEU A 310 12.04 13.33 -13.66
N ILE A 311 12.64 13.53 -12.48
CA ILE A 311 13.00 12.43 -11.58
C ILE A 311 11.74 11.69 -11.10
N SER A 312 10.71 12.43 -10.67
CA SER A 312 9.43 11.86 -10.23
C SER A 312 8.76 11.06 -11.35
N LEU A 313 8.65 11.66 -12.53
CA LEU A 313 8.10 11.00 -13.72
C LEU A 313 8.90 9.74 -14.10
N THR A 314 10.24 9.79 -13.99
CA THR A 314 11.12 8.65 -14.30
C THR A 314 10.87 7.50 -13.32
N THR A 315 10.85 7.76 -12.01
CA THR A 315 10.63 6.72 -11.00
C THR A 315 9.27 6.08 -11.13
N GLU A 316 8.24 6.85 -11.49
CA GLU A 316 6.90 6.32 -11.71
C GLU A 316 6.78 5.50 -12.99
N LEU A 317 7.25 6.05 -14.12
CA LEU A 317 7.12 5.35 -15.41
C LEU A 317 8.05 4.12 -15.53
N LEU A 318 9.06 3.99 -14.69
CA LEU A 318 9.86 2.77 -14.59
C LEU A 318 9.10 1.61 -13.93
N LEU A 319 8.01 1.86 -13.20
CA LEU A 319 7.21 0.81 -12.55
C LEU A 319 6.60 -0.17 -13.55
N TRP A 320 6.27 0.28 -14.77
CA TRP A 320 5.62 -0.58 -15.75
C TRP A 320 6.30 -0.49 -17.11
N ARG A 321 6.64 -1.63 -17.66
CA ARG A 321 7.23 -1.73 -19.00
C ARG A 321 6.41 -1.01 -20.08
N SER A 322 5.08 -1.04 -19.97
CA SER A 322 4.15 -0.36 -20.89
C SER A 322 4.29 1.17 -20.89
N SER A 323 4.84 1.77 -19.84
CA SER A 323 5.02 3.21 -19.70
C SER A 323 6.38 3.71 -20.23
N TRP A 324 7.30 2.81 -20.58
CA TRP A 324 8.61 3.19 -21.10
C TRP A 324 8.58 4.01 -22.39
N PRO A 325 7.66 3.79 -23.36
CA PRO A 325 7.51 4.68 -24.51
C PRO A 325 7.24 6.14 -24.13
N THR A 326 6.39 6.36 -23.12
CA THR A 326 6.10 7.71 -22.60
C THR A 326 7.32 8.32 -21.95
N LEU A 327 8.09 7.57 -21.14
CA LEU A 327 9.34 8.05 -20.56
C LEU A 327 10.36 8.41 -21.64
N ALA A 328 10.53 7.58 -22.67
CA ALA A 328 11.43 7.87 -23.79
C ALA A 328 11.02 9.15 -24.55
N THR A 329 9.71 9.36 -24.70
CA THR A 329 9.17 10.59 -25.30
C THR A 329 9.46 11.81 -24.44
N ALA A 330 9.28 11.72 -23.10
CA ALA A 330 9.59 12.79 -22.17
C ALA A 330 11.07 13.17 -22.21
N VAL A 331 11.98 12.19 -22.11
CA VAL A 331 13.44 12.42 -22.17
C VAL A 331 13.83 13.11 -23.48
N ARG A 332 13.28 12.65 -24.62
CA ARG A 332 13.54 13.26 -25.93
C ARG A 332 13.01 14.69 -26.00
N GLN A 333 11.75 14.93 -25.64
CA GLN A 333 11.13 16.24 -25.75
C GLN A 333 11.79 17.26 -24.82
N PHE A 334 12.08 16.90 -23.59
CA PHE A 334 12.76 17.79 -22.65
C PHE A 334 14.18 18.13 -23.08
N SER A 335 14.89 17.19 -23.73
CA SER A 335 16.20 17.51 -24.33
C SER A 335 16.11 18.58 -25.42
N GLN A 336 14.96 18.63 -26.11
CA GLN A 336 14.66 19.62 -27.18
C GLN A 336 13.99 20.90 -26.66
N GLY A 337 13.67 20.98 -25.37
CA GLY A 337 12.94 22.10 -24.78
C GLY A 337 11.45 22.11 -25.12
N ILE A 338 10.87 20.95 -25.40
CA ILE A 338 9.46 20.78 -25.81
C ILE A 338 8.70 20.06 -24.69
N VAL A 339 7.46 20.49 -24.48
CA VAL A 339 6.47 19.80 -23.62
C VAL A 339 5.20 19.62 -24.44
N SER A 340 4.80 18.38 -24.70
CA SER A 340 3.54 18.07 -25.40
C SER A 340 2.41 17.80 -24.43
N ASN A 341 1.17 17.91 -24.88
CA ASN A 341 -0.03 17.59 -24.09
C ASN A 341 0.00 16.14 -23.55
N GLU A 342 0.60 15.18 -24.29
CA GLU A 342 0.79 13.80 -23.82
C GLU A 342 1.68 13.76 -22.56
N ILE A 343 2.80 14.50 -22.57
CA ILE A 343 3.73 14.55 -21.45
C ILE A 343 3.13 15.38 -20.29
N GLU A 344 2.41 16.46 -20.58
CA GLU A 344 1.67 17.17 -19.54
C GLU A 344 0.64 16.27 -18.86
N THR A 345 -0.07 15.46 -19.64
CA THR A 345 -1.02 14.47 -19.08
C THR A 345 -0.29 13.46 -18.22
N ALA A 346 0.85 12.93 -18.67
CA ALA A 346 1.65 12.00 -17.89
C ALA A 346 2.17 12.64 -16.59
N LEU A 347 2.68 13.87 -16.63
CA LEU A 347 3.09 14.62 -15.44
C LEU A 347 1.92 14.84 -14.47
N ASN A 348 0.75 15.21 -14.98
CA ASN A 348 -0.43 15.45 -14.15
C ASN A 348 -1.01 14.16 -13.55
N SER A 349 -0.91 13.03 -14.26
CA SER A 349 -1.34 11.73 -13.75
C SER A 349 -0.31 11.12 -12.78
N SER A 350 0.97 11.46 -12.95
CA SER A 350 2.06 11.07 -12.04
C SER A 350 2.10 11.90 -10.76
N ILE A 351 1.50 13.08 -10.78
CA ILE A 351 1.29 13.83 -9.54
C ILE A 351 0.22 13.08 -8.72
N VAL A 352 0.72 12.18 -7.88
CA VAL A 352 -0.05 11.62 -6.77
C VAL A 352 -0.76 12.80 -6.09
N SER A 353 -2.08 12.77 -5.98
CA SER A 353 -2.82 13.88 -5.36
C SER A 353 -2.19 14.24 -4.01
N GLU A 354 -2.24 15.52 -3.61
CA GLU A 354 -1.67 15.94 -2.32
C GLU A 354 -2.17 15.06 -1.17
N GLU A 355 -3.43 14.64 -1.18
CA GLU A 355 -4.01 13.74 -0.19
C GLU A 355 -3.31 12.37 -0.14
N ILE A 356 -3.03 11.75 -1.28
CA ILE A 356 -2.30 10.48 -1.34
C ILE A 356 -0.84 10.68 -0.91
N SER A 357 -0.21 11.78 -1.34
CA SER A 357 1.16 12.13 -0.92
C SER A 357 1.27 12.38 0.58
N ASP A 358 0.25 13.03 1.18
CA ASP A 358 0.17 13.26 2.61
C ASP A 358 -0.02 11.95 3.37
N ALA A 359 -0.95 11.10 2.93
CA ALA A 359 -1.20 9.80 3.53
C ALA A 359 0.03 8.88 3.43
N LEU A 360 0.69 8.84 2.26
CA LEU A 360 1.94 8.11 2.05
C LEU A 360 3.01 8.54 3.08
N GLY A 361 3.29 9.85 3.16
CA GLY A 361 4.32 10.39 4.04
C GLY A 361 4.03 10.12 5.51
N VAL A 362 2.79 10.37 5.96
CA VAL A 362 2.40 10.17 7.36
C VAL A 362 2.47 8.69 7.75
N ILE A 363 1.91 7.78 6.95
CA ILE A 363 1.90 6.35 7.27
C ILE A 363 3.31 5.77 7.30
N LEU A 364 4.16 6.12 6.32
CA LEU A 364 5.56 5.69 6.30
C LEU A 364 6.30 6.16 7.57
N CYS A 365 6.14 7.43 7.95
CA CYS A 365 6.83 7.96 9.13
C CYS A 365 6.30 7.38 10.45
N VAL A 366 5.02 7.03 10.52
CA VAL A 366 4.45 6.35 11.70
C VAL A 366 4.97 4.91 11.82
N ASP A 367 5.11 4.21 10.68
CA ASP A 367 5.62 2.83 10.65
C ASP A 367 7.14 2.75 10.83
N GLN A 368 7.87 3.82 10.52
CA GLN A 368 9.30 3.90 10.77
C GLN A 368 9.56 4.16 12.27
N GLY A 369 10.54 3.46 12.84
CA GLY A 369 11.00 3.74 14.19
C GLY A 369 11.67 5.11 14.30
N ASP A 370 11.84 5.61 15.53
CA ASP A 370 12.57 6.84 15.81
C ASP A 370 14.08 6.60 15.61
N GLU A 371 14.60 6.96 14.44
CA GLU A 371 16.03 6.92 14.14
C GLU A 371 16.66 8.32 14.40
N GLN A 372 17.29 8.50 15.53
CA GLN A 372 18.07 9.70 15.84
C GLN A 372 19.43 9.66 15.11
N LEU A 373 19.45 10.11 13.84
CA LEU A 373 20.66 10.05 13.01
C LEU A 373 21.63 11.20 13.35
N THR A 374 22.90 10.86 13.57
CA THR A 374 23.96 11.89 13.55
C THR A 374 24.15 12.44 12.13
N LEU A 375 24.71 13.64 12.02
CA LEU A 375 25.00 14.27 10.72
C LEU A 375 25.88 13.36 9.83
N GLU A 376 26.87 12.68 10.43
CA GLU A 376 27.79 11.78 9.70
C GLU A 376 27.06 10.55 9.16
N VAL A 377 26.21 9.93 9.97
CA VAL A 377 25.40 8.78 9.55
C VAL A 377 24.44 9.20 8.44
N ARG A 378 23.77 10.34 8.56
CA ARG A 378 22.89 10.88 7.52
C ARG A 378 23.63 11.09 6.21
N LYS A 379 24.80 11.75 6.24
CA LYS A 379 25.64 11.97 5.05
C LYS A 379 26.07 10.65 4.40
N SER A 380 26.49 9.67 5.22
CA SER A 380 26.88 8.35 4.75
C SER A 380 25.72 7.62 4.07
N ARG A 381 24.53 7.61 4.69
CA ARG A 381 23.33 6.98 4.11
C ARG A 381 22.91 7.67 2.79
N LYS A 382 22.86 9.00 2.76
CA LYS A 382 22.55 9.76 1.54
C LYS A 382 23.53 9.47 0.42
N LYS A 383 24.82 9.40 0.75
CA LYS A 383 25.83 9.00 -0.24
C LYS A 383 25.60 7.59 -0.76
N ALA A 384 25.33 6.63 0.11
CA ALA A 384 25.08 5.24 -0.29
C ALA A 384 23.85 5.12 -1.20
N LEU A 385 22.75 5.83 -0.89
CA LEU A 385 21.55 5.86 -1.74
C LEU A 385 21.86 6.51 -3.11
N ALA A 386 22.62 7.60 -3.12
CA ALA A 386 23.05 8.28 -4.34
C ALA A 386 23.94 7.38 -5.21
N ASP A 387 24.84 6.61 -4.59
CA ASP A 387 25.71 5.65 -5.28
C ASP A 387 24.90 4.43 -5.79
N ALA A 388 23.81 4.07 -5.11
CA ALA A 388 22.94 2.96 -5.49
C ALA A 388 22.00 3.30 -6.67
N PHE A 389 21.57 4.56 -6.80
CA PHE A 389 20.76 5.04 -7.93
C PHE A 389 21.43 6.24 -8.61
N PRO A 390 22.60 6.05 -9.26
CA PRO A 390 23.36 7.13 -9.87
C PRO A 390 22.59 7.86 -10.98
N ALA A 391 21.67 7.24 -11.71
CA ALA A 391 20.95 7.89 -12.80
C ALA A 391 20.24 9.19 -12.38
N VAL A 392 19.71 9.25 -11.16
CA VAL A 392 19.03 10.46 -10.64
C VAL A 392 19.91 11.34 -9.75
N ASN A 393 21.11 10.87 -9.43
CA ASN A 393 22.07 11.60 -8.58
C ASN A 393 22.94 12.57 -9.40
N PHE A 394 22.34 13.64 -9.90
CA PHE A 394 23.07 14.67 -10.65
C PHE A 394 23.59 15.77 -9.71
N LYS A 395 24.79 15.64 -9.20
CA LYS A 395 25.57 16.67 -8.46
C LYS A 395 24.79 17.66 -7.59
N ARG A 396 23.61 17.29 -7.05
CA ARG A 396 23.03 18.01 -5.94
C ARG A 396 24.00 17.83 -4.80
N GLY A 397 24.53 18.92 -4.27
CA GLY A 397 25.22 18.86 -2.99
C GLY A 397 24.28 18.09 -2.05
N LEU A 398 24.74 16.97 -1.50
CA LEU A 398 23.95 16.19 -0.56
C LEU A 398 23.51 17.17 0.53
N SER A 399 22.24 17.54 0.52
CA SER A 399 21.67 18.44 1.52
C SER A 399 21.89 17.81 2.89
N ASP A 400 22.55 18.52 3.80
CA ASP A 400 22.73 18.10 5.21
C ASP A 400 21.41 18.08 5.98
N PHE A 401 20.33 18.30 5.25
CA PHE A 401 19.00 18.55 5.78
C PHE A 401 18.30 17.24 6.19
N PRO A 402 17.63 17.17 7.36
CA PRO A 402 16.81 16.02 7.72
C PRO A 402 15.65 15.82 6.74
N GLU A 403 15.33 14.58 6.45
CA GLU A 403 14.16 14.24 5.64
C GLU A 403 12.86 14.37 6.43
N PHE A 404 11.71 14.26 5.75
CA PHE A 404 10.39 14.45 6.35
C PHE A 404 10.18 13.55 7.58
N CYS A 405 10.49 12.25 7.48
CA CYS A 405 10.32 11.32 8.59
C CYS A 405 11.34 11.52 9.73
N GLU A 406 12.54 12.03 9.47
CA GLU A 406 13.50 12.38 10.52
C GLU A 406 13.03 13.56 11.40
N LEU A 407 12.14 14.41 10.86
CA LEU A 407 11.53 15.53 11.59
C LEU A 407 10.15 15.18 12.16
N TRP A 408 9.64 14.00 11.84
CA TRP A 408 8.32 13.56 12.26
C TRP A 408 8.30 13.21 13.74
N PRO A 409 7.43 13.81 14.58
CA PRO A 409 7.52 13.66 16.04
C PRO A 409 6.73 12.46 16.60
N ILE A 410 5.99 11.73 15.77
CA ILE A 410 5.11 10.64 16.20
C ILE A 410 5.59 9.34 15.58
N HIS A 411 6.40 8.60 16.32
CA HIS A 411 6.91 7.30 15.90
C HIS A 411 6.21 6.19 16.66
N ARG A 412 6.15 5.04 16.06
CA ARG A 412 5.66 3.85 16.70
C ARG A 412 6.53 2.65 16.32
N ASP A 413 6.91 1.88 17.32
CA ASP A 413 7.55 0.60 17.06
C ASP A 413 6.54 -0.35 16.44
N LEU A 414 6.86 -0.91 15.29
CA LEU A 414 6.10 -2.01 14.73
C LEU A 414 6.19 -3.19 15.70
N ASN A 415 5.06 -3.60 16.25
CA ASN A 415 4.99 -4.79 17.07
C ASN A 415 5.35 -6.01 16.22
N LYS A 416 6.61 -6.40 16.23
CA LYS A 416 7.08 -7.66 15.64
C LYS A 416 6.52 -8.80 16.47
N THR A 417 5.31 -9.22 16.16
CA THR A 417 4.86 -10.53 16.59
C THR A 417 5.68 -11.54 15.79
N ARG A 418 6.77 -12.05 16.36
CA ARG A 418 7.50 -13.14 15.74
C ARG A 418 6.53 -14.30 15.56
N LEU A 419 6.54 -14.91 14.37
CA LEU A 419 5.90 -16.21 14.16
C LEU A 419 6.30 -17.11 15.34
N ASN A 420 5.33 -17.45 16.16
CA ASN A 420 5.50 -18.55 17.06
C ASN A 420 5.55 -19.77 16.14
N ASN A 421 6.72 -20.42 16.00
CA ASN A 421 7.08 -21.45 15.00
C ASN A 421 6.11 -22.66 14.94
N ALA A 422 5.02 -22.64 15.68
CA ALA A 422 4.11 -23.76 15.81
C ALA A 422 3.12 -23.92 14.63
N VAL A 423 2.71 -22.86 13.94
CA VAL A 423 1.75 -22.95 12.83
C VAL A 423 2.11 -21.95 11.74
N LEU A 424 2.59 -22.44 10.61
CA LEU A 424 2.73 -21.63 9.39
C LEU A 424 1.37 -21.50 8.71
N PRO A 425 0.99 -20.31 8.24
CA PRO A 425 -0.25 -20.15 7.47
C PRO A 425 -0.13 -20.94 6.16
N SER A 426 -1.18 -21.69 5.85
CA SER A 426 -1.31 -22.32 4.54
C SER A 426 -2.11 -21.38 3.62
N GLY A 427 -1.96 -21.52 2.31
CA GLY A 427 -2.76 -20.76 1.34
C GLY A 427 -2.18 -19.38 0.98
N LEU A 428 -0.88 -19.15 1.17
CA LEU A 428 -0.18 -17.98 0.65
C LEU A 428 0.40 -18.29 -0.74
N LEU A 429 0.38 -17.29 -1.61
CA LEU A 429 1.10 -17.25 -2.90
C LEU A 429 1.79 -15.89 -3.01
N PHE A 430 3.10 -15.91 -3.15
CA PHE A 430 3.89 -14.71 -3.42
C PHE A 430 4.03 -14.52 -4.93
N VAL A 431 3.92 -13.27 -5.40
CA VAL A 431 4.03 -12.91 -6.82
C VAL A 431 5.01 -11.75 -6.93
N SER A 432 5.93 -11.81 -7.89
CA SER A 432 6.86 -10.70 -8.13
C SER A 432 7.41 -10.72 -9.54
N HIS A 433 7.57 -9.54 -10.13
CA HIS A 433 8.41 -9.37 -11.30
C HIS A 433 9.88 -9.63 -10.97
N LYS A 434 10.61 -10.21 -11.91
CA LYS A 434 12.06 -10.45 -11.76
C LYS A 434 12.84 -9.14 -11.64
N TYR A 435 12.37 -8.11 -12.35
CA TYR A 435 12.94 -6.76 -12.36
C TYR A 435 11.92 -5.76 -11.87
N ASP A 436 11.50 -5.94 -10.60
CA ASP A 436 10.61 -5.01 -9.91
C ASP A 436 11.45 -3.87 -9.31
N PRO A 437 11.23 -2.61 -9.72
CA PRO A 437 12.05 -1.49 -9.25
C PRO A 437 11.77 -1.07 -7.81
N THR A 438 10.56 -1.30 -7.31
CA THR A 438 10.14 -0.77 -6.00
C THR A 438 10.07 -1.83 -4.91
N THR A 439 9.63 -3.05 -5.25
CA THR A 439 9.66 -4.20 -4.33
C THR A 439 10.47 -5.34 -4.95
N PRO A 440 11.80 -5.28 -4.83
CA PRO A 440 12.71 -6.19 -5.52
C PRO A 440 12.37 -7.67 -5.33
N TRP A 441 12.48 -8.46 -6.39
CA TRP A 441 12.17 -9.89 -6.42
C TRP A 441 12.76 -10.68 -5.24
N ILE A 442 13.94 -10.27 -4.76
CA ILE A 442 14.58 -10.94 -3.60
C ILE A 442 13.73 -10.86 -2.34
N ASN A 443 12.92 -9.81 -2.16
CA ASN A 443 11.99 -9.69 -1.05
C ASN A 443 10.93 -10.80 -1.12
N ALA A 444 10.34 -11.00 -2.32
CA ALA A 444 9.35 -12.05 -2.53
C ALA A 444 9.94 -13.45 -2.29
N ARG A 445 11.19 -13.70 -2.72
CA ARG A 445 11.87 -14.97 -2.47
C ARG A 445 12.08 -15.22 -0.97
N LYS A 446 12.61 -14.23 -0.24
CA LYS A 446 12.79 -14.32 1.21
C LYS A 446 11.48 -14.58 1.96
N MET A 447 10.42 -13.86 1.58
CA MET A 447 9.11 -14.00 2.21
C MET A 447 8.47 -15.35 1.89
N ALA A 448 8.57 -15.82 0.65
CA ALA A 448 8.10 -17.15 0.26
C ALA A 448 8.84 -18.26 1.05
N ASP A 449 10.14 -18.13 1.21
CA ASP A 449 10.96 -19.07 2.02
C ASP A 449 10.55 -19.02 3.50
N LYS A 450 10.39 -17.80 4.06
CA LYS A 450 9.95 -17.59 5.45
C LYS A 450 8.63 -18.28 5.76
N PHE A 451 7.65 -18.17 4.87
CA PHE A 451 6.33 -18.76 5.03
C PHE A 451 6.20 -20.19 4.46
N SER A 452 7.27 -20.74 3.89
CA SER A 452 7.26 -22.03 3.20
C SER A 452 6.15 -22.13 2.14
N ALA A 453 5.95 -21.03 1.40
CA ALA A 453 4.91 -20.84 0.40
C ALA A 453 5.49 -20.73 -1.02
N PRO A 454 4.70 -21.01 -2.08
CA PRO A 454 5.17 -20.89 -3.45
C PRO A 454 5.40 -19.43 -3.86
N LEU A 455 6.34 -19.24 -4.80
CA LEU A 455 6.60 -17.99 -5.49
C LEU A 455 6.25 -18.11 -6.97
N LEU A 456 5.39 -17.20 -7.45
CA LEU A 456 5.19 -16.96 -8.87
C LEU A 456 6.13 -15.85 -9.31
N THR A 457 7.13 -16.18 -10.10
CA THR A 457 8.04 -15.21 -10.70
C THR A 457 7.56 -14.81 -12.09
N ILE A 458 7.42 -13.51 -12.33
CA ILE A 458 7.16 -12.96 -13.64
C ILE A 458 8.50 -12.56 -14.25
N ASN A 459 8.96 -13.31 -15.24
CA ASN A 459 10.23 -13.03 -15.91
C ASN A 459 10.08 -11.81 -16.85
N GLY A 460 10.26 -10.62 -16.33
CA GLY A 460 10.07 -9.35 -17.05
C GLY A 460 10.16 -8.16 -16.12
N ASP A 461 9.97 -6.97 -16.72
CA ASP A 461 10.00 -5.68 -16.04
C ASP A 461 8.58 -5.29 -15.59
N GLY A 462 8.45 -4.80 -14.37
CA GLY A 462 7.18 -4.28 -13.86
C GLY A 462 7.04 -4.35 -12.35
N HIS A 463 5.92 -3.82 -11.87
CA HIS A 463 5.52 -3.85 -10.47
C HIS A 463 4.04 -4.19 -10.38
N THR A 464 3.68 -5.26 -9.69
CA THR A 464 2.31 -5.80 -9.54
C THR A 464 1.63 -6.15 -10.87
N LEU A 465 0.97 -7.30 -10.97
CA LEU A 465 0.32 -7.75 -12.22
C LEU A 465 -0.89 -8.64 -11.98
N ALA A 466 -1.06 -9.17 -10.76
CA ALA A 466 -2.14 -10.11 -10.46
C ALA A 466 -3.52 -9.49 -10.72
N LEU A 467 -4.38 -10.21 -11.42
CA LEU A 467 -5.76 -9.85 -11.75
C LEU A 467 -5.92 -8.59 -12.62
N THR A 468 -4.88 -8.17 -13.33
CA THR A 468 -4.95 -7.01 -14.23
C THR A 468 -5.51 -7.34 -15.61
N GLY A 469 -5.66 -8.61 -15.96
CA GLY A 469 -6.09 -9.06 -17.30
C GLY A 469 -5.00 -8.91 -18.38
N THR A 470 -3.79 -8.52 -18.01
CA THR A 470 -2.70 -8.24 -18.97
C THR A 470 -1.76 -9.42 -19.18
N ASN A 471 -1.79 -10.42 -18.29
CA ASN A 471 -0.98 -11.63 -18.39
C ASN A 471 -1.76 -12.88 -17.99
N LEU A 472 -2.20 -13.63 -18.98
CA LEU A 472 -3.03 -14.81 -18.78
C LEU A 472 -2.39 -15.87 -17.88
N CYS A 473 -1.06 -16.11 -18.01
CA CYS A 473 -0.36 -17.08 -17.18
C CYS A 473 -0.42 -16.69 -15.69
N VAL A 474 -0.23 -15.41 -15.38
CA VAL A 474 -0.30 -14.87 -14.01
C VAL A 474 -1.73 -14.95 -13.50
N ASP A 475 -2.69 -14.44 -14.26
CA ASP A 475 -4.09 -14.37 -13.83
C ASP A 475 -4.70 -15.76 -13.63
N GLU A 476 -4.40 -16.75 -14.51
CA GLU A 476 -4.84 -18.13 -14.32
C GLU A 476 -4.24 -18.77 -13.07
N ALA A 477 -2.96 -18.56 -12.81
CA ALA A 477 -2.28 -19.10 -11.62
C ALA A 477 -2.86 -18.49 -10.33
N VAL A 478 -3.07 -17.17 -10.31
CA VAL A 478 -3.66 -16.44 -9.21
C VAL A 478 -5.11 -16.86 -8.96
N VAL A 479 -5.95 -16.89 -10.01
CA VAL A 479 -7.35 -17.32 -9.90
C VAL A 479 -7.44 -18.76 -9.41
N ARG A 480 -6.61 -19.66 -9.92
CA ARG A 480 -6.55 -21.05 -9.48
C ARG A 480 -6.20 -21.14 -7.98
N HIS A 481 -5.21 -20.37 -7.52
CA HIS A 481 -4.82 -20.34 -6.11
C HIS A 481 -5.96 -19.80 -5.24
N LEU A 482 -6.61 -18.70 -5.64
CA LEU A 482 -7.73 -18.11 -4.91
C LEU A 482 -8.93 -19.06 -4.82
N LEU A 483 -9.25 -19.80 -5.88
CA LEU A 483 -10.37 -20.74 -5.87
C LEU A 483 -10.06 -22.04 -5.12
N LEU A 484 -8.87 -22.59 -5.29
CA LEU A 484 -8.43 -23.89 -4.77
C LEU A 484 -7.01 -23.78 -4.21
N PRO A 485 -6.83 -23.16 -3.03
CA PRO A 485 -5.51 -23.01 -2.44
C PRO A 485 -4.90 -24.39 -2.15
N ARG A 486 -3.79 -24.68 -2.81
CA ARG A 486 -2.99 -25.90 -2.60
C ARG A 486 -1.55 -25.47 -2.47
N LYS A 487 -0.78 -26.24 -1.70
CA LYS A 487 0.67 -26.08 -1.73
C LYS A 487 1.14 -26.51 -3.14
N THR A 488 1.60 -25.55 -3.91
CA THR A 488 2.14 -25.75 -5.27
C THR A 488 3.65 -25.54 -5.24
N GLU A 489 4.33 -25.96 -6.29
CA GLU A 489 5.71 -25.58 -6.56
C GLU A 489 5.77 -24.13 -7.06
N ASP A 490 6.98 -23.58 -7.10
CA ASP A 490 7.23 -22.26 -7.70
C ASP A 490 6.80 -22.25 -9.17
N ILE A 491 6.27 -21.12 -9.61
CA ILE A 491 5.74 -20.92 -10.97
C ILE A 491 6.56 -19.83 -11.64
N THR A 492 6.81 -19.96 -12.94
CA THR A 492 7.40 -18.89 -13.74
C THR A 492 6.50 -18.57 -14.92
N CYS A 493 6.10 -17.29 -15.04
CA CYS A 493 5.41 -16.74 -16.19
C CYS A 493 6.32 -15.78 -16.97
N GLN A 494 6.15 -15.70 -18.28
CA GLN A 494 6.85 -14.69 -19.06
C GLN A 494 6.10 -13.36 -18.97
N GLY A 495 6.83 -12.30 -18.67
CA GLY A 495 6.33 -10.93 -18.59
C GLY A 495 6.80 -10.07 -19.76
N SER A 496 6.40 -8.81 -19.78
CA SER A 496 6.87 -7.82 -20.74
C SER A 496 8.38 -7.61 -20.60
N GLY A 497 9.11 -7.55 -21.71
CA GLY A 497 10.58 -7.38 -21.71
C GLY A 497 11.38 -8.66 -21.46
N ALA A 498 10.76 -9.83 -21.36
CA ALA A 498 11.46 -11.11 -21.17
C ALA A 498 12.42 -11.46 -22.31
N GLY A 499 12.19 -10.96 -23.52
CA GLY A 499 13.05 -11.15 -24.70
C GLY A 499 14.12 -10.09 -24.92
N ASP A 500 14.19 -9.06 -24.09
CA ASP A 500 15.11 -7.92 -24.28
C ASP A 500 16.52 -8.18 -23.70
N THR A 501 16.81 -9.38 -23.25
CA THR A 501 18.08 -9.77 -22.59
C THR A 501 19.18 -10.21 -23.56
N ASN A 502 19.00 -10.01 -24.89
CA ASN A 502 20.02 -10.29 -25.90
C ASN A 502 20.59 -9.05 -26.55
#